data_94285e82267ec727766a889086c4ac67
#
_entry.id   94285e82267ec727766a889086c4ac67
#
_cell.length_a   1.000
_cell.length_b   1.000
_cell.length_c   1.000
_cell.angle_alpha   90.00
_cell.angle_beta   90.00
_cell.angle_gamma   90.00
#
_symmetry.space_group_name_H-M   'P 1'
#
loop_
_entity.id
_entity.type
_entity.pdbx_description
1 polymer ?
#
loop_
_entity_poly.entity_id
_entity_poly.type
_entity_poly.pdbx_seq_one_letter_code
_entity_poly.pdbx_strand_id
1 'polypeptide(L)'
;VINGTKIASSNTLVGLISDSKTGKGIAGVPVTDGYTFTSTDENGVYQFKANRYCRNVYYTLPSEYKVNLDSKTKLPVFYSTSDIKYNKQNRNDFVLEPLDAPEKNFTFIAIGDPQCKTNSDVERFRTETLPDMRNFISTSQANGKYENVYIMSMGDITFDNTVQWKPMHDVMSRFTANGTDYIPF
;
A
#
# COMPACT_ATOMS: atom_id res chain seq x y z
N VAL A 1 -10.91 -4.64 25.05
CA VAL A 1 -9.49 -4.31 25.23
C VAL A 1 -8.71 -4.94 24.07
N ILE A 2 -7.81 -4.21 23.46
CA ILE A 2 -6.86 -4.66 22.44
C ILE A 2 -5.46 -4.30 22.95
N ASN A 3 -4.57 -5.26 23.05
CA ASN A 3 -3.17 -5.05 23.45
C ASN A 3 -2.99 -4.12 24.68
N GLY A 4 -3.84 -4.25 25.70
CA GLY A 4 -3.84 -3.41 26.90
C GLY A 4 -4.70 -2.13 26.81
N THR A 5 -5.03 -1.66 25.63
CA THR A 5 -5.83 -0.45 25.42
C THR A 5 -7.32 -0.72 25.49
N LYS A 6 -8.04 0.06 26.31
CA LYS A 6 -9.51 0.00 26.40
C LYS A 6 -10.13 0.64 25.16
N ILE A 7 -11.03 -0.09 24.52
CA ILE A 7 -11.76 0.40 23.35
C ILE A 7 -13.05 1.09 23.79
N ALA A 8 -13.24 2.33 23.34
CA ALA A 8 -14.48 3.07 23.58
C ALA A 8 -15.63 2.47 22.75
N SER A 9 -16.79 2.33 23.34
CA SER A 9 -17.96 1.72 22.69
C SER A 9 -18.49 2.54 21.50
N SER A 10 -18.18 3.82 21.46
CA SER A 10 -18.52 4.73 20.34
C SER A 10 -17.61 4.55 19.11
N ASN A 11 -16.44 3.91 19.28
CA ASN A 11 -15.47 3.72 18.21
C ASN A 11 -15.79 2.45 17.41
N THR A 12 -15.97 2.62 16.12
CA THR A 12 -16.39 1.56 15.20
C THR A 12 -15.28 1.07 14.29
N LEU A 13 -14.17 1.81 14.19
CA LEU A 13 -12.91 1.35 13.57
C LEU A 13 -11.85 1.21 14.64
N VAL A 14 -11.31 0.01 14.78
CA VAL A 14 -10.31 -0.33 15.79
C VAL A 14 -9.31 -1.32 15.21
N GLY A 15 -8.10 -1.34 15.73
CA GLY A 15 -7.11 -2.34 15.34
C GLY A 15 -5.78 -2.15 16.04
N LEU A 16 -4.89 -3.09 15.77
CA LEU A 16 -3.52 -3.12 16.24
C LEU A 16 -2.59 -3.03 15.03
N ILE A 17 -1.58 -2.17 15.11
CA ILE A 17 -0.44 -2.20 14.18
C ILE A 17 0.75 -2.71 14.97
N SER A 18 1.35 -3.81 14.53
CA SER A 18 2.41 -4.50 15.26
C SER A 18 3.60 -4.85 14.38
N ASP A 19 4.75 -4.95 15.01
CA ASP A 19 6.01 -5.37 14.42
C ASP A 19 6.05 -6.90 14.31
N SER A 20 6.36 -7.41 13.12
CA SER A 20 6.35 -8.85 12.82
C SER A 20 7.44 -9.65 13.53
N LYS A 21 8.58 -9.03 13.86
CA LYS A 21 9.71 -9.71 14.53
C LYS A 21 9.52 -9.75 16.04
N THR A 22 8.97 -8.69 16.63
CA THR A 22 8.85 -8.56 18.09
C THR A 22 7.44 -8.83 18.61
N GLY A 23 6.43 -8.75 17.77
CA GLY A 23 5.01 -8.83 18.15
C GLY A 23 4.52 -7.59 18.91
N LYS A 24 5.36 -6.58 19.15
CA LYS A 24 4.99 -5.37 19.89
C LYS A 24 4.17 -4.43 19.03
N GLY A 25 3.28 -3.68 19.67
CA GLY A 25 2.57 -2.57 19.01
C GLY A 25 3.51 -1.47 18.55
N ILE A 26 3.19 -0.85 17.43
CA ILE A 26 3.94 0.27 16.85
C ILE A 26 3.18 1.55 17.15
N ALA A 27 3.74 2.43 17.96
CA ALA A 27 3.13 3.70 18.35
C ALA A 27 3.29 4.77 17.26
N GLY A 28 2.37 5.74 17.22
CA GLY A 28 2.48 6.93 16.39
C GLY A 28 2.20 6.72 14.90
N VAL A 29 1.75 5.55 14.46
CA VAL A 29 1.41 5.29 13.06
C VAL A 29 0.11 5.98 12.70
N PRO A 30 0.10 6.90 11.71
CA PRO A 30 -1.13 7.54 11.26
C PRO A 30 -2.08 6.53 10.59
N VAL A 31 -3.36 6.61 10.95
CA VAL A 31 -4.42 5.75 10.42
C VAL A 31 -5.62 6.60 10.03
N THR A 32 -6.27 6.26 8.93
CA THR A 32 -7.42 7.01 8.43
C THR A 32 -8.43 6.10 7.72
N ASP A 33 -9.67 6.56 7.65
CA ASP A 33 -10.74 6.01 6.79
C ASP A 33 -11.01 6.90 5.56
N GLY A 34 -10.10 7.86 5.28
CA GLY A 34 -10.24 8.85 4.22
C GLY A 34 -10.95 10.14 4.66
N TYR A 35 -11.57 10.15 5.84
CA TYR A 35 -12.32 11.28 6.38
C TYR A 35 -11.81 11.70 7.76
N THR A 36 -11.48 10.72 8.59
CA THR A 36 -11.01 10.93 9.96
C THR A 36 -9.60 10.39 10.09
N PHE A 37 -8.73 11.13 10.77
CA PHE A 37 -7.36 10.73 11.06
C PHE A 37 -7.17 10.48 12.55
N THR A 38 -6.35 9.49 12.85
CA THR A 38 -5.84 9.18 14.19
C THR A 38 -4.43 8.65 14.10
N SER A 39 -3.81 8.36 15.23
CA SER A 39 -2.54 7.61 15.28
C SER A 39 -2.67 6.47 16.27
N THR A 40 -1.84 5.46 16.12
CA THR A 40 -1.72 4.40 17.13
C THR A 40 -1.18 4.95 18.44
N ASP A 41 -1.71 4.45 19.55
CA ASP A 41 -1.23 4.75 20.90
C ASP A 41 0.10 4.02 21.23
N GLU A 42 0.56 4.15 22.49
CA GLU A 42 1.79 3.49 22.98
C GLU A 42 1.77 1.97 22.88
N ASN A 43 0.58 1.36 22.79
CA ASN A 43 0.37 -0.07 22.62
C ASN A 43 0.19 -0.49 21.15
N GLY A 44 0.32 0.45 20.22
CA GLY A 44 0.10 0.23 18.80
C GLY A 44 -1.37 0.16 18.38
N VAL A 45 -2.29 0.57 19.24
CA VAL A 45 -3.74 0.48 19.01
C VAL A 45 -4.28 1.77 18.44
N TYR A 46 -5.06 1.68 17.38
CA TYR A 46 -5.85 2.79 16.88
C TYR A 46 -7.35 2.55 17.11
N GLN A 47 -8.09 3.60 17.35
CA GLN A 47 -9.54 3.55 17.48
C GLN A 47 -10.18 4.90 17.15
N PHE A 48 -11.22 4.87 16.34
CA PHE A 48 -12.04 6.04 16.03
C PHE A 48 -13.42 5.64 15.49
N LYS A 49 -14.32 6.61 15.37
CA LYS A 49 -15.64 6.38 14.79
C LYS A 49 -15.54 6.47 13.28
N ALA A 50 -15.90 5.38 12.57
CA ALA A 50 -15.92 5.32 11.11
C ALA A 50 -16.86 6.38 10.51
N ASN A 51 -16.44 7.00 9.42
CA ASN A 51 -17.32 7.79 8.60
C ASN A 51 -18.32 6.89 7.86
N ARG A 52 -19.57 7.34 7.69
CA ARG A 52 -20.60 6.54 7.00
C ARG A 52 -20.30 6.23 5.53
N TYR A 53 -19.41 6.99 4.92
CA TYR A 53 -19.00 6.83 3.51
C TYR A 53 -17.67 6.09 3.35
N CYS A 54 -16.98 5.76 4.46
CA CYS A 54 -15.72 5.02 4.38
C CYS A 54 -15.94 3.61 3.83
N ARG A 55 -14.96 3.12 3.08
CA ARG A 55 -14.93 1.75 2.56
C ARG A 55 -13.79 0.94 3.16
N ASN A 56 -12.68 1.60 3.40
CA ASN A 56 -11.46 0.98 3.89
C ASN A 56 -10.88 1.81 5.03
N VAL A 57 -10.08 1.17 5.87
CA VAL A 57 -9.15 1.83 6.77
C VAL A 57 -7.73 1.56 6.27
N TYR A 58 -6.86 2.54 6.31
CA TYR A 58 -5.49 2.44 5.85
C TYR A 58 -4.53 3.22 6.75
N TYR A 59 -3.27 2.84 6.71
CA TYR A 59 -2.21 3.45 7.49
C TYR A 59 -1.16 4.11 6.59
N THR A 60 -0.44 5.09 7.14
CA THR A 60 0.77 5.63 6.52
C THR A 60 1.96 4.78 6.94
N LEU A 61 2.72 4.27 5.97
CA LEU A 61 3.87 3.42 6.24
C LEU A 61 4.98 4.21 6.95
N PRO A 62 5.43 3.78 8.15
CA PRO A 62 6.60 4.37 8.78
C PRO A 62 7.91 3.98 8.06
N SER A 63 8.90 4.88 8.09
CA SER A 63 10.20 4.71 7.41
C SER A 63 11.03 3.52 7.89
N GLU A 64 10.69 2.99 9.05
CA GLU A 64 11.35 1.84 9.68
C GLU A 64 10.83 0.49 9.18
N TYR A 65 9.79 0.48 8.34
CA TYR A 65 9.08 -0.73 7.94
C TYR A 65 8.98 -0.88 6.44
N LYS A 66 8.95 -2.13 5.97
CA LYS A 66 8.70 -2.47 4.58
C LYS A 66 7.23 -2.27 4.22
N VAL A 67 6.96 -1.90 2.98
CA VAL A 67 5.61 -1.96 2.44
C VAL A 67 5.14 -3.42 2.35
N ASN A 68 3.95 -3.70 2.88
CA ASN A 68 3.33 -5.01 2.71
C ASN A 68 2.91 -5.22 1.27
N LEU A 69 3.17 -6.41 0.76
CA LEU A 69 2.76 -6.81 -0.59
C LEU A 69 1.75 -7.96 -0.51
N ASP A 70 0.73 -7.92 -1.34
CA ASP A 70 -0.20 -9.03 -1.51
C ASP A 70 0.55 -10.30 -1.92
N SER A 71 0.18 -11.44 -1.35
CA SER A 71 0.89 -12.70 -1.55
C SER A 71 0.89 -13.19 -3.00
N LYS A 72 -0.15 -12.86 -3.77
CA LYS A 72 -0.34 -13.31 -5.16
C LYS A 72 0.09 -12.27 -6.18
N THR A 73 -0.38 -11.04 -6.02
CA THR A 73 -0.18 -9.96 -6.99
C THR A 73 1.11 -9.19 -6.77
N LYS A 74 1.63 -9.20 -5.54
CA LYS A 74 2.77 -8.40 -5.12
C LYS A 74 2.54 -6.89 -5.25
N LEU A 75 1.30 -6.47 -5.32
CA LEU A 75 0.91 -5.06 -5.21
C LEU A 75 0.87 -4.64 -3.74
N PRO A 76 1.12 -3.35 -3.43
CA PRO A 76 1.10 -2.83 -2.06
C PRO A 76 -0.25 -3.02 -1.36
N VAL A 77 -0.19 -3.44 -0.09
CA VAL A 77 -1.36 -3.57 0.78
C VAL A 77 -1.12 -2.78 2.06
N PHE A 78 -1.70 -1.60 2.14
CA PHE A 78 -1.64 -0.70 3.30
C PHE A 78 -3.05 -0.34 3.82
N TYR A 79 -4.05 -1.11 3.43
CA TYR A 79 -5.47 -0.88 3.70
C TYR A 79 -6.18 -2.18 4.08
N SER A 80 -7.35 -2.04 4.70
CA SER A 80 -8.22 -3.18 5.00
C SER A 80 -8.80 -3.78 3.73
N THR A 81 -8.79 -5.11 3.64
CA THR A 81 -9.34 -5.85 2.49
C THR A 81 -10.83 -6.14 2.63
N SER A 82 -11.41 -5.89 3.79
CA SER A 82 -12.83 -6.10 4.08
C SER A 82 -13.58 -4.78 4.12
N ASP A 83 -14.81 -4.79 3.60
CA ASP A 83 -15.71 -3.63 3.66
C ASP A 83 -15.98 -3.20 5.10
N ILE A 84 -15.84 -1.92 5.37
CA ILE A 84 -16.15 -1.32 6.67
C ILE A 84 -17.67 -1.14 6.81
N LYS A 85 -18.20 -1.60 7.93
CA LYS A 85 -19.60 -1.36 8.32
C LYS A 85 -19.64 -0.21 9.35
N TYR A 86 -19.99 1.01 8.94
CA TYR A 86 -19.88 2.21 9.76
C TYR A 86 -20.65 2.16 11.10
N ASN A 87 -21.70 1.35 11.18
CA ASN A 87 -22.56 1.20 12.36
C ASN A 87 -22.21 -0.05 13.23
N LYS A 88 -21.12 -0.73 12.94
CA LYS A 88 -20.64 -1.88 13.69
C LYS A 88 -19.16 -1.69 14.00
N GLN A 89 -18.69 -2.36 15.04
CA GLN A 89 -17.25 -2.39 15.29
C GLN A 89 -16.56 -3.26 14.24
N ASN A 90 -15.57 -2.69 13.58
CA ASN A 90 -14.72 -3.34 12.59
C ASN A 90 -13.29 -3.37 13.14
N ARG A 91 -12.74 -4.55 13.29
CA ARG A 91 -11.34 -4.73 13.70
C ARG A 91 -10.49 -5.06 12.49
N ASN A 92 -9.45 -4.24 12.26
CA ASN A 92 -8.47 -4.46 11.20
C ASN A 92 -7.08 -4.29 11.79
N ASP A 93 -6.36 -5.39 11.90
CA ASP A 93 -5.00 -5.41 12.42
C ASP A 93 -4.02 -5.43 11.24
N PHE A 94 -2.87 -4.75 11.40
CA PHE A 94 -1.78 -4.74 10.43
C PHE A 94 -0.48 -5.18 11.10
N VAL A 95 0.27 -6.02 10.39
CA VAL A 95 1.57 -6.50 10.85
C VAL A 95 2.62 -6.00 9.88
N LEU A 96 3.63 -5.26 10.37
CA LEU A 96 4.66 -4.65 9.54
C LEU A 96 6.01 -5.34 9.75
N GLU A 97 6.73 -5.59 8.65
CA GLU A 97 8.07 -6.14 8.72
C GLU A 97 9.10 -5.01 8.88
N PRO A 98 9.91 -5.01 9.95
CA PRO A 98 10.90 -3.96 10.14
C PRO A 98 12.06 -4.07 9.14
N LEU A 99 12.54 -2.92 8.68
CA LEU A 99 13.80 -2.76 7.98
C LEU A 99 14.97 -2.87 8.94
N ASP A 100 16.17 -3.16 8.43
CA ASP A 100 17.39 -3.14 9.24
C ASP A 100 17.80 -1.73 9.66
N ALA A 101 17.43 -0.73 8.87
CA ALA A 101 17.57 0.70 9.18
C ALA A 101 16.41 1.50 8.56
N PRO A 102 16.05 2.65 9.14
CA PRO A 102 15.01 3.52 8.56
C PRO A 102 15.37 3.97 7.15
N GLU A 103 14.39 3.90 6.25
CA GLU A 103 14.53 4.38 4.88
C GLU A 103 14.56 5.92 4.85
N LYS A 104 15.66 6.49 4.37
CA LYS A 104 15.86 7.93 4.28
C LYS A 104 15.83 8.46 2.85
N ASN A 105 16.17 7.61 1.90
CA ASN A 105 16.22 7.94 0.49
C ASN A 105 15.46 6.89 -0.32
N PHE A 106 14.65 7.34 -1.24
CA PHE A 106 13.91 6.49 -2.16
C PHE A 106 13.69 7.21 -3.48
N THR A 107 13.46 6.44 -4.52
CA THR A 107 13.06 6.94 -5.84
C THR A 107 11.59 6.61 -6.06
N PHE A 108 10.86 7.61 -6.52
CA PHE A 108 9.46 7.50 -6.82
C PHE A 108 9.25 7.69 -8.32
N ILE A 109 8.74 6.66 -9.00
CA ILE A 109 8.39 6.73 -10.43
C ILE A 109 6.90 7.01 -10.52
N ALA A 110 6.55 8.19 -10.98
CA ALA A 110 5.18 8.59 -11.24
C ALA A 110 4.82 8.28 -12.70
N ILE A 111 3.80 7.45 -12.91
CA ILE A 111 3.26 7.17 -14.24
C ILE A 111 1.99 8.01 -14.41
N GLY A 112 2.00 8.92 -15.38
CA GLY A 112 0.80 9.65 -15.78
C GLY A 112 -0.17 8.76 -16.55
N ASP A 113 -1.40 8.96 -16.37
CA ASP A 113 -2.61 8.51 -17.07
C ASP A 113 -2.41 7.47 -18.18
N PRO A 114 -2.23 6.19 -17.89
CA PRO A 114 -2.11 5.16 -18.94
C PRO A 114 -3.34 5.05 -19.83
N GLN A 115 -4.51 5.37 -19.32
CA GLN A 115 -5.81 5.47 -19.99
C GLN A 115 -6.09 4.31 -20.97
N CYS A 116 -5.75 3.09 -20.58
CA CYS A 116 -5.93 1.92 -21.44
C CYS A 116 -7.42 1.68 -21.72
N LYS A 117 -7.80 1.77 -23.00
CA LYS A 117 -9.16 1.60 -23.50
C LYS A 117 -9.40 0.21 -24.06
N THR A 118 -8.40 -0.37 -24.68
CA THR A 118 -8.46 -1.65 -25.41
C THR A 118 -7.42 -2.64 -24.89
N ASN A 119 -7.57 -3.92 -25.27
CA ASN A 119 -6.55 -4.92 -25.00
C ASN A 119 -5.21 -4.58 -25.67
N SER A 120 -5.24 -3.90 -26.81
CA SER A 120 -4.02 -3.45 -27.51
C SER A 120 -3.26 -2.41 -26.68
N ASP A 121 -3.96 -1.50 -25.98
CA ASP A 121 -3.32 -0.51 -25.13
C ASP A 121 -2.65 -1.18 -23.91
N VAL A 122 -3.34 -2.15 -23.31
CA VAL A 122 -2.77 -2.96 -22.21
C VAL A 122 -1.54 -3.74 -22.67
N GLU A 123 -1.59 -4.30 -23.89
CA GLU A 123 -0.47 -5.03 -24.47
C GLU A 123 0.73 -4.09 -24.72
N ARG A 124 0.50 -2.89 -25.22
CA ARG A 124 1.55 -1.87 -25.37
C ARG A 124 2.14 -1.46 -24.02
N PHE A 125 1.31 -1.25 -23.00
CA PHE A 125 1.80 -0.99 -21.65
C PHE A 125 2.72 -2.13 -21.16
N ARG A 126 2.34 -3.38 -21.41
CA ARG A 126 3.11 -4.57 -21.04
C ARG A 126 4.41 -4.70 -21.81
N THR A 127 4.42 -4.40 -23.11
CA THR A 127 5.55 -4.67 -24.02
C THR A 127 6.46 -3.45 -24.27
N GLU A 128 5.98 -2.26 -24.01
CA GLU A 128 6.72 -1.01 -24.22
C GLU A 128 7.04 -0.35 -22.86
N THR A 129 6.01 0.05 -22.11
CA THR A 129 6.19 0.85 -20.88
C THR A 129 6.91 0.08 -19.77
N LEU A 130 6.47 -1.13 -19.45
CA LEU A 130 7.08 -1.91 -18.38
C LEU A 130 8.53 -2.32 -18.66
N PRO A 131 8.92 -2.73 -19.89
CA PRO A 131 10.31 -2.98 -20.22
C PRO A 131 11.19 -1.73 -20.13
N ASP A 132 10.70 -0.57 -20.57
CA ASP A 132 11.41 0.69 -20.45
C ASP A 132 11.66 1.08 -18.99
N MET A 133 10.64 0.96 -18.16
CA MET A 133 10.77 1.16 -16.70
C MET A 133 11.78 0.20 -16.07
N ARG A 134 11.76 -1.10 -16.42
CA ARG A 134 12.75 -2.06 -15.95
C ARG A 134 14.16 -1.66 -16.34
N ASN A 135 14.36 -1.28 -17.59
CA ASN A 135 15.65 -0.83 -18.08
C ASN A 135 16.13 0.43 -17.35
N PHE A 136 15.26 1.41 -17.15
CA PHE A 136 15.57 2.63 -16.42
C PHE A 136 16.00 2.32 -14.98
N ILE A 137 15.24 1.52 -14.25
CA ILE A 137 15.53 1.14 -12.87
C ILE A 137 16.85 0.38 -12.80
N SER A 138 17.03 -0.65 -13.64
CA SER A 138 18.23 -1.49 -13.67
C SER A 138 19.48 -0.69 -13.95
N THR A 139 19.45 0.20 -14.92
CA THR A 139 20.57 1.07 -15.29
C THR A 139 20.89 2.06 -14.17
N SER A 140 19.87 2.62 -13.55
CA SER A 140 20.03 3.62 -12.49
C SER A 140 20.58 2.98 -11.19
N GLN A 141 20.12 1.78 -10.83
CA GLN A 141 20.63 1.05 -9.67
C GLN A 141 22.06 0.56 -9.91
N ALA A 142 22.38 0.05 -11.10
CA ALA A 142 23.74 -0.35 -11.45
C ALA A 142 24.76 0.80 -11.33
N ASN A 143 24.30 2.05 -11.54
CA ASN A 143 25.11 3.25 -11.36
C ASN A 143 25.11 3.78 -9.91
N GLY A 144 24.53 3.05 -8.95
CA GLY A 144 24.40 3.46 -7.55
C GLY A 144 23.51 4.71 -7.34
N LYS A 145 22.65 5.01 -8.30
CA LYS A 145 21.88 6.27 -8.32
C LYS A 145 20.58 6.19 -7.55
N TYR A 146 19.95 5.01 -7.54
CA TYR A 146 18.67 4.77 -6.85
C TYR A 146 18.73 3.48 -6.05
N GLU A 147 18.42 3.55 -4.75
CA GLU A 147 18.47 2.39 -3.86
C GLU A 147 17.11 1.72 -3.74
N ASN A 148 16.10 2.47 -3.30
CA ASN A 148 14.73 1.99 -3.09
C ASN A 148 13.81 2.63 -4.13
N VAL A 149 13.03 1.83 -4.83
CA VAL A 149 12.16 2.31 -5.90
C VAL A 149 10.72 1.94 -5.59
N TYR A 150 9.85 2.92 -5.72
CA TYR A 150 8.39 2.79 -5.65
C TYR A 150 7.78 3.32 -6.92
N ILE A 151 6.68 2.72 -7.38
CA ILE A 151 5.97 3.14 -8.58
C ILE A 151 4.54 3.51 -8.19
N MET A 152 4.01 4.55 -8.78
CA MET A 152 2.62 4.96 -8.59
C MET A 152 2.02 5.42 -9.91
N SER A 153 0.85 4.88 -10.24
CA SER A 153 -0.01 5.49 -11.24
C SER A 153 -0.73 6.70 -10.64
N MET A 154 -0.59 7.86 -11.29
CA MET A 154 -1.13 9.12 -10.81
C MET A 154 -2.62 9.30 -11.10
N GLY A 155 -3.25 8.34 -11.73
CA GLY A 155 -4.66 8.34 -12.06
C GLY A 155 -4.94 7.68 -13.39
N ASP A 156 -6.18 7.71 -13.81
CA ASP A 156 -6.71 7.29 -15.11
C ASP A 156 -6.04 6.03 -15.70
N ILE A 157 -5.91 4.98 -14.88
CA ILE A 157 -5.29 3.70 -15.29
C ILE A 157 -6.03 3.12 -16.48
N THR A 158 -7.36 3.22 -16.45
CA THR A 158 -8.24 2.84 -17.57
C THR A 158 -8.95 4.06 -18.12
N PHE A 159 -9.40 3.97 -19.38
CA PHE A 159 -10.26 4.98 -19.99
C PHE A 159 -11.64 4.99 -19.30
N ASP A 160 -12.61 5.76 -19.78
CA ASP A 160 -13.94 6.02 -19.17
C ASP A 160 -14.74 4.78 -18.69
N ASN A 161 -14.27 3.58 -18.97
CA ASN A 161 -14.88 2.34 -18.49
C ASN A 161 -13.84 1.48 -17.75
N THR A 162 -14.33 0.56 -16.94
CA THR A 162 -13.49 -0.30 -16.09
C THR A 162 -13.14 -1.65 -16.74
N VAL A 163 -13.43 -1.85 -18.02
CA VAL A 163 -13.20 -3.13 -18.71
C VAL A 163 -11.73 -3.55 -18.65
N GLN A 164 -10.82 -2.58 -18.79
CA GLN A 164 -9.38 -2.83 -18.74
C GLN A 164 -8.78 -2.82 -17.32
N TRP A 165 -9.60 -2.64 -16.29
CA TRP A 165 -9.11 -2.61 -14.90
C TRP A 165 -8.39 -3.91 -14.51
N LYS A 166 -9.07 -5.04 -14.72
CA LYS A 166 -8.47 -6.33 -14.40
C LYS A 166 -7.22 -6.65 -15.27
N PRO A 167 -7.23 -6.49 -16.60
CA PRO A 167 -6.03 -6.63 -17.41
C PRO A 167 -4.86 -5.75 -16.94
N MET A 168 -5.10 -4.49 -16.63
CA MET A 168 -4.06 -3.58 -16.14
C MET A 168 -3.53 -4.00 -14.76
N HIS A 169 -4.41 -4.37 -13.84
CA HIS A 169 -4.03 -4.92 -12.54
C HIS A 169 -3.14 -6.16 -12.70
N ASP A 170 -3.49 -7.07 -13.60
CA ASP A 170 -2.71 -8.30 -13.86
C ASP A 170 -1.32 -7.96 -14.44
N VAL A 171 -1.23 -6.98 -15.31
CA VAL A 171 0.03 -6.54 -15.95
C VAL A 171 0.97 -5.84 -14.97
N MET A 172 0.43 -5.04 -14.05
CA MET A 172 1.20 -4.37 -13.00
C MET A 172 1.63 -5.32 -11.87
N SER A 173 0.92 -6.45 -11.73
CA SER A 173 1.21 -7.44 -10.69
C SER A 173 2.59 -8.06 -10.86
N ARG A 174 3.28 -8.33 -9.73
CA ARG A 174 4.56 -9.04 -9.68
C ARG A 174 5.68 -8.35 -10.48
N PHE A 175 5.68 -7.02 -10.49
CA PHE A 175 6.68 -6.26 -11.21
C PHE A 175 8.06 -6.37 -10.54
N THR A 176 9.08 -6.67 -11.34
CA THR A 176 10.49 -6.77 -10.92
C THR A 176 11.37 -6.00 -11.90
N ALA A 177 12.55 -5.57 -11.48
CA ALA A 177 13.54 -4.94 -12.36
C ALA A 177 14.91 -5.68 -12.31
N ASN A 178 15.59 -5.71 -11.18
CA ASN A 178 16.93 -6.28 -11.03
C ASN A 178 16.92 -7.57 -10.20
N GLY A 179 16.40 -8.66 -10.73
CA GLY A 179 16.39 -9.93 -10.00
C GLY A 179 15.01 -10.31 -9.49
N THR A 180 14.94 -10.87 -8.26
CA THR A 180 13.72 -11.48 -7.72
C THR A 180 12.89 -10.56 -6.83
N ASP A 181 13.42 -9.40 -6.43
CA ASP A 181 12.71 -8.51 -5.53
C ASP A 181 11.59 -7.77 -6.27
N TYR A 182 10.41 -7.81 -5.68
CA TYR A 182 9.25 -7.12 -6.23
C TYR A 182 9.30 -5.64 -5.89
N ILE A 183 9.11 -4.82 -6.91
CA ILE A 183 9.01 -3.36 -6.76
C ILE A 183 7.55 -3.01 -6.48
N PRO A 184 7.25 -2.28 -5.41
CA PRO A 184 5.92 -1.79 -5.10
C PRO A 184 5.39 -0.89 -6.23
N PHE A 185 4.22 -1.29 -6.79
CA PHE A 185 3.65 -0.62 -7.97
C PHE A 185 2.28 -0.04 -7.63
#